data_42cc92761b444f3d79713d6221700279
#
_entry.id   42cc92761b444f3d79713d6221700279
#
_cell.length_a   1.000
_cell.length_b   1.000
_cell.length_c   1.000
_cell.angle_alpha   90.00
_cell.angle_beta   90.00
_cell.angle_gamma   90.00
#
_symmetry.space_group_name_H-M   'P 1'
#
loop_
_entity.id
_entity.type
_entity.pdbx_description
1 polymer ?
#
loop_
_entity_poly.entity_id
_entity_poly.type
_entity_poly.pdbx_seq_one_letter_code
_entity_poly.pdbx_strand_id
1 'polypeptide(L)'
;MKSAGEIIYTYSKCDPAPGKRRWRDDDTGFDVFDSLEEAKADLLELRETIVDDPDDTWSPMQIEKIVLRPMTRANILTLLNHGMEAVVLEHEVLEVVQ
;
A
#
# COMPACT_ATOMS: atom_id res chain seq x y z
N MET A 1 16.91 -11.21 19.80
CA MET A 1 15.84 -10.66 19.26
C MET A 1 15.81 -10.68 17.80
N LYS A 2 14.69 -10.91 17.32
CA LYS A 2 14.59 -11.09 15.99
C LYS A 2 13.90 -9.97 15.35
N SER A 3 14.41 -9.53 14.34
CA SER A 3 13.82 -8.43 13.63
C SER A 3 12.94 -8.92 12.51
N ALA A 4 11.77 -8.36 12.42
CA ALA A 4 10.87 -8.69 11.35
C ALA A 4 11.18 -7.91 10.07
N GLY A 5 12.10 -6.98 10.13
CA GLY A 5 12.35 -6.14 8.99
C GLY A 5 11.52 -4.86 9.05
N GLU A 6 11.30 -4.23 7.92
CA GLU A 6 10.66 -2.93 7.89
C GLU A 6 9.14 -3.03 7.88
N ILE A 7 8.51 -2.08 8.52
CA ILE A 7 7.06 -1.95 8.48
C ILE A 7 6.75 -0.68 7.71
N ILE A 8 5.93 -0.80 6.69
CA ILE A 8 5.52 0.35 5.89
C ILE A 8 4.00 0.35 5.76
N TYR A 9 3.46 1.47 5.29
CA TYR A 9 2.03 1.66 5.17
C TYR A 9 1.70 2.15 3.77
N THR A 10 0.51 1.78 3.29
CA THR A 10 0.03 2.22 2.00
C THR A 10 -1.50 2.23 2.01
N TYR A 11 -2.12 2.58 0.90
CA TYR A 11 -3.55 2.46 0.78
C TYR A 11 -3.91 1.98 -0.63
N SER A 12 -5.11 1.42 -0.75
CA SER A 12 -5.59 0.91 -2.03
C SER A 12 -7.11 0.87 -2.03
N LYS A 13 -7.68 0.63 -3.19
CA LYS A 13 -9.12 0.46 -3.29
C LYS A 13 -9.53 -0.81 -2.56
N CYS A 14 -10.70 -0.77 -1.92
CA CYS A 14 -11.20 -1.91 -1.16
C CYS A 14 -11.63 -3.08 -2.05
N ASP A 15 -11.92 -2.81 -3.31
CA ASP A 15 -12.45 -3.83 -4.20
C ASP A 15 -11.62 -3.93 -5.47
N PRO A 16 -10.44 -4.54 -5.40
CA PRO A 16 -9.60 -4.69 -6.58
C PRO A 16 -10.26 -5.63 -7.59
N ALA A 17 -9.93 -5.44 -8.85
CA ALA A 17 -10.48 -6.28 -9.89
C ALA A 17 -10.06 -7.74 -9.65
N PRO A 18 -10.98 -8.69 -9.89
CA PRO A 18 -10.66 -10.10 -9.71
C PRO A 18 -9.45 -10.50 -10.53
N GLY A 19 -8.59 -11.31 -9.95
CA GLY A 19 -7.40 -11.80 -10.63
C GLY A 19 -6.21 -10.87 -10.60
N LYS A 20 -6.38 -9.64 -10.15
CA LYS A 20 -5.26 -8.72 -10.05
C LYS A 20 -4.49 -8.98 -8.78
N ARG A 21 -3.16 -8.89 -8.89
CA ARG A 21 -2.31 -9.00 -7.73
C ARG A 21 -2.14 -7.63 -7.11
N ARG A 22 -2.24 -7.58 -5.79
CA ARG A 22 -2.16 -6.35 -5.05
C ARG A 22 -0.92 -5.52 -5.36
N TRP A 23 0.18 -6.18 -5.60
CA TRP A 23 1.47 -5.51 -5.75
C TRP A 23 1.92 -5.35 -7.20
N ARG A 24 1.03 -5.61 -8.13
CA ARG A 24 1.39 -5.58 -9.54
C ARG A 24 0.43 -4.76 -10.39
N ASP A 25 -0.17 -3.77 -9.78
CA ASP A 25 -1.06 -2.90 -10.52
C ASP A 25 -0.23 -1.81 -11.19
N ASP A 26 -0.11 -1.87 -12.49
CA ASP A 26 0.67 -0.91 -13.24
C ASP A 26 -0.08 0.38 -13.52
N ASP A 27 -1.37 0.39 -13.28
CA ASP A 27 -2.19 1.55 -13.62
C ASP A 27 -2.18 2.64 -12.58
N THR A 28 -1.87 2.33 -11.35
CA THR A 28 -1.89 3.31 -10.28
C THR A 28 -0.54 3.38 -9.60
N GLY A 29 -0.21 4.55 -9.13
CA GLY A 29 0.98 4.70 -8.33
C GLY A 29 0.86 3.83 -7.09
N PHE A 30 1.98 3.36 -6.61
CA PHE A 30 2.02 2.58 -5.40
C PHE A 30 2.89 3.33 -4.42
N ASP A 31 2.26 4.22 -3.67
CA ASP A 31 2.97 5.03 -2.70
C ASP A 31 3.02 4.35 -1.35
N VAL A 32 4.17 4.43 -0.71
CA VAL A 32 4.35 3.86 0.61
C VAL A 32 4.74 4.96 1.59
N PHE A 33 4.40 4.75 2.86
CA PHE A 33 4.54 5.77 3.88
C PHE A 33 5.22 5.18 5.12
N ASP A 34 5.83 6.06 5.89
CA ASP A 34 6.57 5.69 7.08
C ASP A 34 5.65 5.41 8.27
N SER A 35 4.46 5.97 8.27
CA SER A 35 3.54 5.79 9.38
C SER A 35 2.10 5.74 8.91
N LEU A 36 1.23 5.21 9.78
CA LEU A 36 -0.19 5.19 9.54
C LEU A 36 -0.73 6.60 9.36
N GLU A 37 -0.26 7.52 10.18
CA GLU A 37 -0.72 8.91 10.13
C GLU A 37 -0.41 9.55 8.79
N GLU A 38 0.78 9.29 8.25
CA GLU A 38 1.15 9.86 6.95
C GLU A 38 0.30 9.27 5.83
N ALA A 39 0.09 7.96 5.86
CA ALA A 39 -0.74 7.30 4.86
C ALA A 39 -2.15 7.84 4.91
N LYS A 40 -2.70 7.99 6.11
CA LYS A 40 -4.06 8.48 6.27
C LYS A 40 -4.18 9.93 5.84
N ALA A 41 -3.21 10.78 6.19
CA ALA A 41 -3.24 12.19 5.79
C ALA A 41 -3.23 12.33 4.26
N ASP A 42 -2.39 11.55 3.60
CA ASP A 42 -2.32 11.57 2.15
C ASP A 42 -3.63 11.09 1.53
N LEU A 43 -4.21 10.03 2.08
CA LEU A 43 -5.47 9.49 1.58
C LEU A 43 -6.63 10.48 1.75
N LEU A 44 -6.69 11.17 2.89
CA LEU A 44 -7.74 12.15 3.12
C LEU A 44 -7.61 13.35 2.19
N GLU A 45 -6.39 13.74 1.87
CA GLU A 45 -6.15 14.81 0.91
C GLU A 45 -6.61 14.40 -0.48
N LEU A 46 -6.30 13.17 -0.86
CA LEU A 46 -6.77 12.63 -2.15
C LEU A 46 -8.29 12.59 -2.19
N ARG A 47 -8.92 12.19 -1.08
CA ARG A 47 -10.37 12.13 -1.00
C ARG A 47 -10.99 13.49 -1.22
N GLU A 48 -10.44 14.54 -0.61
CA GLU A 48 -10.95 15.89 -0.81
C GLU A 48 -10.82 16.31 -2.26
N THR A 49 -9.71 16.00 -2.90
CA THR A 49 -9.50 16.34 -4.30
C THR A 49 -10.52 15.66 -5.21
N ILE A 50 -10.78 14.38 -4.96
CA ILE A 50 -11.71 13.61 -5.78
C ILE A 50 -13.15 14.07 -5.55
N VAL A 51 -13.52 14.31 -4.30
CA VAL A 51 -14.88 14.72 -3.96
C VAL A 51 -15.20 16.10 -4.55
N ASP A 52 -14.21 16.97 -4.63
CA ASP A 52 -14.40 18.31 -5.18
C ASP A 52 -14.44 18.33 -6.71
N ASP A 53 -14.07 17.23 -7.36
CA ASP A 53 -14.08 17.15 -8.82
C ASP A 53 -15.42 16.61 -9.29
N PRO A 54 -16.22 17.41 -10.03
CA PRO A 54 -17.53 16.96 -10.48
C PRO A 54 -17.47 15.79 -11.47
N ASP A 55 -16.31 15.55 -12.06
CA ASP A 55 -16.16 14.46 -13.03
C ASP A 55 -15.60 13.19 -12.42
N ASP A 56 -15.42 13.16 -11.10
CA ASP A 56 -14.83 12.01 -10.43
C ASP A 56 -15.71 11.54 -9.29
N THR A 57 -15.51 10.29 -8.88
CA THR A 57 -16.30 9.69 -7.83
C THR A 57 -15.40 8.99 -6.83
N TRP A 58 -15.61 9.26 -5.56
CA TRP A 58 -14.86 8.61 -4.50
C TRP A 58 -15.34 7.18 -4.29
N SER A 59 -14.40 6.25 -4.25
CA SER A 59 -14.69 4.86 -3.85
C SER A 59 -13.96 4.60 -2.54
N PRO A 60 -14.52 3.81 -1.66
CA PRO A 60 -13.86 3.50 -0.39
C PRO A 60 -12.48 2.93 -0.61
N MET A 61 -11.55 3.31 0.25
CA MET A 61 -10.18 2.83 0.19
C MET A 61 -9.75 2.31 1.55
N GLN A 62 -8.77 1.45 1.55
CA GLN A 62 -8.28 0.83 2.77
C GLN A 62 -6.84 1.21 3.02
N ILE A 63 -6.50 1.43 4.28
CA ILE A 63 -5.13 1.70 4.69
C ILE A 63 -4.54 0.39 5.16
N GLU A 64 -3.36 0.08 4.68
CA GLU A 64 -2.74 -1.23 4.88
C GLU A 64 -1.39 -1.11 5.55
N LYS A 65 -1.12 -2.09 6.42
CA LYS A 65 0.19 -2.24 7.04
C LYS A 65 0.88 -3.39 6.35
N ILE A 66 2.12 -3.20 5.97
CA ILE A 66 2.90 -4.21 5.30
C ILE A 66 4.17 -4.45 6.09
N VAL A 67 4.45 -5.71 6.40
CA VAL A 67 5.69 -6.10 7.06
C VAL A 67 6.56 -6.78 6.02
N LEU A 68 7.75 -6.25 5.82
CA LEU A 68 8.69 -6.77 4.83
C LEU A 68 9.73 -7.65 5.48
N ARG A 69 10.37 -8.49 4.67
CA ARG A 69 11.55 -9.24 5.12
C ARG A 69 12.63 -8.24 5.48
N PRO A 70 13.60 -8.61 6.33
CA PRO A 70 14.73 -7.72 6.62
C PRO A 70 15.43 -7.32 5.33
N MET A 71 15.87 -6.09 5.24
CA MET A 71 16.47 -5.55 4.01
C MET A 71 17.94 -5.94 3.90
N THR A 72 18.19 -7.24 3.85
CA THR A 72 19.51 -7.77 3.58
C THR A 72 19.79 -7.61 2.09
N ARG A 73 21.06 -7.78 1.72
CA ARG A 73 21.43 -7.72 0.30
C ARG A 73 20.61 -8.71 -0.53
N ALA A 74 20.45 -9.93 -0.03
CA ALA A 74 19.69 -10.96 -0.74
C ALA A 74 18.23 -10.54 -0.95
N ASN A 75 17.61 -9.97 0.08
CA ASN A 75 16.22 -9.55 -0.02
C ASN A 75 16.04 -8.31 -0.89
N ILE A 76 17.03 -7.41 -0.89
CA ILE A 76 17.00 -6.27 -1.78
C ILE A 76 17.06 -6.74 -3.23
N LEU A 77 17.92 -7.69 -3.53
CA LEU A 77 18.01 -8.24 -4.89
C LEU A 77 16.71 -8.94 -5.28
N THR A 78 16.10 -9.66 -4.35
CA THR A 78 14.81 -10.29 -4.59
C THR A 78 13.74 -9.26 -4.91
N LEU A 79 13.71 -8.18 -4.14
CA LEU A 79 12.76 -7.10 -4.39
C LEU A 79 12.93 -6.49 -5.78
N LEU A 80 14.15 -6.19 -6.14
CA LEU A 80 14.42 -5.54 -7.43
C LEU A 80 14.18 -6.45 -8.62
N ASN A 81 14.40 -7.75 -8.45
CA ASN A 81 14.24 -8.69 -9.55
C ASN A 81 12.84 -9.28 -9.66
N HIS A 82 12.14 -9.41 -8.55
CA HIS A 82 10.86 -10.11 -8.52
C HIS A 82 9.69 -9.26 -8.02
N GLY A 83 9.97 -8.05 -7.58
CA GLY A 83 8.93 -7.14 -7.13
C GLY A 83 8.62 -7.30 -5.64
N MET A 84 7.75 -6.41 -5.17
CA MET A 84 7.43 -6.29 -3.76
C MET A 84 6.79 -7.54 -3.18
N GLU A 85 5.98 -8.21 -3.97
CA GLU A 85 5.27 -9.41 -3.53
C GLU A 85 6.23 -10.44 -2.93
N ALA A 86 7.45 -10.52 -3.47
CA ALA A 86 8.41 -11.54 -3.04
C ALA A 86 9.00 -11.28 -1.66
N VAL A 87 8.88 -10.04 -1.16
CA VAL A 87 9.48 -9.69 0.13
C VAL A 87 8.45 -9.30 1.20
N VAL A 88 7.16 -9.41 0.88
CA VAL A 88 6.12 -9.13 1.86
C VAL A 88 5.93 -10.34 2.76
N LEU A 89 6.08 -10.15 4.07
CA LEU A 89 5.83 -11.20 5.06
C LEU A 89 4.41 -11.18 5.56
N GLU A 90 3.88 -9.99 5.82
CA GLU A 90 2.53 -9.84 6.35
C GLU A 90 1.86 -8.63 5.73
N HIS A 91 0.56 -8.72 5.58
CA HIS A 91 -0.25 -7.66 5.03
C HIS A 91 -1.55 -7.60 5.84
N GLU A 92 -1.87 -6.43 6.34
CA GLU A 92 -3.04 -6.25 7.19
C GLU A 92 -3.78 -4.97 6.85
N VAL A 93 -5.09 -5.05 6.71
CA VAL A 93 -5.91 -3.86 6.52
C VAL A 93 -6.20 -3.28 7.89
N LEU A 94 -5.83 -2.03 8.09
CA LEU A 94 -5.98 -1.37 9.38
C LEU A 94 -7.26 -0.54 9.49
N GLU A 95 -7.64 0.08 8.40
CA GLU A 95 -8.75 1.03 8.43
C GLU A 95 -9.35 1.19 7.04
N VAL A 96 -10.65 1.39 6.97
CA VAL A 96 -11.35 1.67 5.71
C VAL A 96 -11.84 3.10 5.76
N VAL A 97 -11.56 3.88 4.72
CA VAL A 97 -12.01 5.26 4.59
C VAL A 97 -13.15 5.29 3.58
N GLN A 98 -14.34 5.61 4.07
CA GLN A 98 -15.54 5.67 3.25
C GLN A 98 -15.60 6.93 2.41
#